data_ac459b20d3f968b12d13c7bce4f2cd55
#
_entry.id   ac459b20d3f968b12d13c7bce4f2cd55
#
_cell.length_a   1.000
_cell.length_b   1.000
_cell.length_c   1.000
_cell.angle_alpha   90.00
_cell.angle_beta   90.00
_cell.angle_gamma   90.00
#
_symmetry.space_group_name_H-M   'P 1'
#
loop_
_entity.id
_entity.type
_entity.pdbx_description
1 polymer ?
#
loop_
_entity_poly.entity_id
_entity_poly.type
_entity_poly.pdbx_seq_one_letter_code
_entity_poly.pdbx_strand_id
1 'polypeptide(L)'
;MNQLLQRAKELNPEIVSHRRRFHQNPELGLHLPKTSAYICEQLEKMGYQPQRIGDSSILAAVGNGDKTFLLRADMDALPIHEETGLPFSSCVEGCMHACGHDCHAAMLLGAAKLLKEQESCLQGKVWLFFQAGAEILGGAKEALDDGLLEKTHADAAMMIHILSGSPIPAGSICFPAQNGCYASADWYRIDVSGKGGHGAMPQNTISSVNTICAVNAGIQEIMSVGIEPAANAVMTVGELHAGFAGSGNIIPDSAYLAGTIRTFDEGVREKIKASLIQMADNTAAARGANAKVTFSHSAPIAWNDPQTRAFAFRSVQNLLGEQATLDLEQVLGGKFALISASEDFAYISQKIPSAILLLAAGTPAEGYTAPGHNPKTNFNEDVLYIGSACYAAVAMDRLKENH
;
A
#
# COMPACT_ATOMS: atom_id res chain seq x y z
N MET A 1 17.67 27.14 10.02
CA MET A 1 17.31 25.84 9.42
C MET A 1 17.79 24.75 10.39
N ASN A 2 16.97 23.74 10.68
CA ASN A 2 17.35 22.62 11.55
C ASN A 2 18.56 21.89 10.94
N GLN A 3 19.59 21.57 11.75
CA GLN A 3 20.82 20.91 11.27
C GLN A 3 20.55 19.59 10.55
N LEU A 4 19.57 18.80 11.04
CA LEU A 4 19.17 17.55 10.42
C LEU A 4 18.59 17.76 9.02
N LEU A 5 17.71 18.76 8.85
CA LEU A 5 17.13 19.09 7.56
C LEU A 5 18.18 19.61 6.57
N GLN A 6 19.13 20.41 7.03
CA GLN A 6 20.24 20.87 6.21
C GLN A 6 21.11 19.69 5.76
N ARG A 7 21.44 18.76 6.69
CA ARG A 7 22.23 17.56 6.35
C ARG A 7 21.51 16.67 5.36
N ALA A 8 20.20 16.46 5.55
CA ALA A 8 19.37 15.71 4.59
C ALA A 8 19.40 16.35 3.19
N LYS A 9 19.32 17.67 3.11
CA LYS A 9 19.40 18.40 1.83
C LYS A 9 20.75 18.21 1.13
N GLU A 10 21.85 18.16 1.87
CA GLU A 10 23.18 17.86 1.34
C GLU A 10 23.27 16.43 0.77
N LEU A 11 22.50 15.49 1.35
CA LEU A 11 22.41 14.12 0.89
C LEU A 11 21.45 13.92 -0.30
N ASN A 12 20.67 14.94 -0.69
CA ASN A 12 19.66 14.76 -1.75
C ASN A 12 20.22 14.21 -3.07
N PRO A 13 21.40 14.61 -3.55
CA PRO A 13 21.98 14.02 -4.76
C PRO A 13 22.21 12.50 -4.66
N GLU A 14 22.60 12.01 -3.47
CA GLU A 14 22.77 10.58 -3.20
C GLU A 14 21.42 9.86 -3.14
N ILE A 15 20.42 10.44 -2.46
CA ILE A 15 19.04 9.94 -2.38
C ILE A 15 18.44 9.83 -3.79
N VAL A 16 18.60 10.85 -4.61
CA VAL A 16 18.15 10.86 -6.03
C VAL A 16 18.86 9.76 -6.84
N SER A 17 20.16 9.54 -6.60
CA SER A 17 20.91 8.47 -7.26
C SER A 17 20.35 7.08 -6.90
N HIS A 18 20.00 6.84 -5.63
CA HIS A 18 19.34 5.61 -5.20
C HIS A 18 17.97 5.43 -5.88
N ARG A 19 17.14 6.48 -5.87
CA ARG A 19 15.82 6.49 -6.51
C ARG A 19 15.93 6.11 -7.99
N ARG A 20 16.82 6.74 -8.74
CA ARG A 20 17.00 6.48 -10.18
C ARG A 20 17.52 5.08 -10.45
N ARG A 21 18.36 4.53 -9.55
CA ARG A 21 18.82 3.15 -9.64
C ARG A 21 17.69 2.14 -9.48
N PHE A 22 16.78 2.34 -8.53
CA PHE A 22 15.59 1.53 -8.36
C PHE A 22 14.67 1.67 -9.58
N HIS A 23 14.40 2.90 -10.00
CA HIS A 23 13.51 3.20 -11.13
C HIS A 23 13.92 2.52 -12.43
N GLN A 24 15.22 2.45 -12.71
CA GLN A 24 15.76 1.77 -13.90
C GLN A 24 15.69 0.25 -13.81
N ASN A 25 15.57 -0.33 -12.62
CA ASN A 25 15.63 -1.76 -12.39
C ASN A 25 14.44 -2.26 -11.56
N PRO A 26 13.19 -1.97 -11.95
CA PRO A 26 12.02 -2.34 -11.18
C PRO A 26 11.82 -3.85 -11.17
N GLU A 27 11.32 -4.38 -10.05
CA GLU A 27 10.96 -5.78 -9.86
C GLU A 27 9.55 -5.87 -9.25
N LEU A 28 8.83 -6.97 -9.50
CA LEU A 28 7.40 -7.12 -9.15
C LEU A 28 7.18 -8.07 -7.98
N GLY A 29 6.24 -7.74 -7.12
CA GLY A 29 5.70 -8.61 -6.09
C GLY A 29 6.71 -8.91 -4.97
N LEU A 30 6.80 -10.17 -4.53
CA LEU A 30 7.62 -10.58 -3.37
C LEU A 30 9.08 -10.87 -3.73
N HIS A 31 9.35 -11.33 -4.96
CA HIS A 31 10.69 -11.77 -5.37
C HIS A 31 11.47 -10.63 -6.04
N LEU A 32 12.29 -9.91 -5.26
CA LEU A 32 13.03 -8.71 -5.67
C LEU A 32 14.56 -8.86 -5.45
N PRO A 33 15.23 -9.84 -6.06
CA PRO A 33 16.62 -10.15 -5.73
C PRO A 33 17.61 -9.02 -6.01
N LYS A 34 17.39 -8.22 -7.06
CA LYS A 34 18.30 -7.10 -7.42
C LYS A 34 18.10 -5.92 -6.49
N THR A 35 16.86 -5.58 -6.19
CA THR A 35 16.48 -4.49 -5.28
C THR A 35 17.00 -4.77 -3.88
N SER A 36 16.75 -5.98 -3.36
CA SER A 36 17.24 -6.43 -2.04
C SER A 36 18.77 -6.42 -1.95
N ALA A 37 19.45 -6.96 -2.97
CA ALA A 37 20.92 -6.98 -3.00
C ALA A 37 21.49 -5.57 -2.98
N TYR A 38 20.91 -4.64 -3.74
CA TYR A 38 21.34 -3.25 -3.76
C TYR A 38 21.13 -2.55 -2.41
N ILE A 39 19.96 -2.74 -1.77
CA ILE A 39 19.69 -2.19 -0.44
C ILE A 39 20.68 -2.73 0.60
N CYS A 40 20.92 -4.06 0.62
CA CYS A 40 21.92 -4.65 1.50
C CYS A 40 23.30 -4.04 1.31
N GLU A 41 23.75 -3.93 0.05
CA GLU A 41 25.06 -3.32 -0.28
C GLU A 41 25.18 -1.88 0.25
N GLN A 42 24.14 -1.05 0.09
CA GLN A 42 24.18 0.33 0.58
C GLN A 42 24.16 0.39 2.11
N LEU A 43 23.34 -0.42 2.77
CA LEU A 43 23.29 -0.50 4.23
C LEU A 43 24.64 -1.00 4.81
N GLU A 44 25.26 -2.01 4.21
CA GLU A 44 26.58 -2.51 4.62
C GLU A 44 27.68 -1.44 4.50
N LYS A 45 27.68 -0.65 3.41
CA LYS A 45 28.60 0.50 3.25
C LYS A 45 28.42 1.56 4.33
N MET A 46 27.20 1.71 4.87
CA MET A 46 26.91 2.60 6.00
C MET A 46 27.24 1.97 7.36
N GLY A 47 27.70 0.69 7.40
CA GLY A 47 28.04 -0.04 8.64
C GLY A 47 26.83 -0.68 9.34
N TYR A 48 25.73 -0.92 8.64
CA TYR A 48 24.62 -1.75 9.09
C TYR A 48 24.89 -3.23 8.89
N GLN A 49 24.11 -4.08 9.55
CA GLN A 49 24.06 -5.52 9.34
C GLN A 49 22.66 -5.91 8.86
N PRO A 50 22.37 -5.77 7.55
CA PRO A 50 21.06 -6.10 7.02
C PRO A 50 20.78 -7.59 7.09
N GLN A 51 19.54 -7.95 7.34
CA GLN A 51 19.04 -9.32 7.33
C GLN A 51 17.78 -9.43 6.48
N ARG A 52 17.56 -10.57 5.86
CA ARG A 52 16.33 -10.86 5.13
C ARG A 52 15.20 -11.19 6.08
N ILE A 53 14.00 -10.81 5.66
CA ILE A 53 12.73 -11.22 6.26
C ILE A 53 11.72 -11.47 5.13
N GLY A 54 11.00 -12.60 5.18
CA GLY A 54 10.28 -13.10 4.00
C GLY A 54 11.22 -13.44 2.85
N ASP A 55 10.73 -13.38 1.60
CA ASP A 55 11.54 -13.73 0.42
C ASP A 55 12.59 -12.65 0.10
N SER A 56 12.19 -11.39 0.01
CA SER A 56 13.08 -10.32 -0.46
C SER A 56 13.10 -9.06 0.40
N SER A 57 12.28 -8.96 1.43
CA SER A 57 12.29 -7.81 2.34
C SER A 57 13.56 -7.76 3.18
N ILE A 58 14.00 -6.56 3.55
CA ILE A 58 15.24 -6.32 4.28
C ILE A 58 14.95 -5.59 5.59
N LEU A 59 15.59 -6.04 6.65
CA LEU A 59 15.52 -5.47 7.98
C LEU A 59 16.93 -5.09 8.45
N ALA A 60 17.11 -3.87 8.99
CA ALA A 60 18.37 -3.42 9.56
C ALA A 60 18.11 -2.54 10.78
N ALA A 61 19.04 -2.49 11.72
CA ALA A 61 18.89 -1.72 12.96
C ALA A 61 20.04 -0.75 13.20
N VAL A 62 19.75 0.36 13.87
CA VAL A 62 20.72 1.34 14.36
C VAL A 62 20.36 1.77 15.79
N GLY A 63 21.39 2.04 16.60
CA GLY A 63 21.24 2.33 18.02
C GLY A 63 21.02 1.06 18.86
N ASN A 64 20.84 1.27 20.15
CA ASN A 64 20.61 0.21 21.13
C ASN A 64 19.71 0.72 22.26
N GLY A 65 19.10 -0.20 23.00
CA GLY A 65 18.18 0.11 24.10
C GLY A 65 16.83 -0.58 23.95
N ASP A 66 15.98 -0.43 24.95
CA ASP A 66 14.71 -1.15 25.05
C ASP A 66 13.60 -0.50 24.21
N LYS A 67 13.66 0.84 24.02
CA LYS A 67 12.71 1.54 23.15
C LYS A 67 13.02 1.25 21.69
N THR A 68 12.00 0.92 20.94
CA THR A 68 12.15 0.52 19.54
C THR A 68 11.14 1.21 18.63
N PHE A 69 11.60 1.64 17.47
CA PHE A 69 10.74 2.28 16.47
C PHE A 69 11.00 1.72 15.08
N LEU A 70 9.94 1.35 14.36
CA LEU A 70 10.03 0.75 13.04
C LEU A 70 9.72 1.79 11.95
N LEU A 71 10.64 1.99 11.02
CA LEU A 71 10.45 2.80 9.82
C LEU A 71 10.29 1.87 8.62
N ARG A 72 9.20 2.02 7.87
CA ARG A 72 8.89 1.16 6.70
C ARG A 72 8.96 1.96 5.41
N ALA A 73 9.53 1.35 4.38
CA ALA A 73 9.37 1.72 2.98
C ALA A 73 9.12 0.47 2.14
N ASP A 74 8.15 0.52 1.26
CA ASP A 74 7.98 -0.50 0.23
C ASP A 74 8.96 -0.30 -0.93
N MET A 75 9.13 -1.34 -1.78
CA MET A 75 10.17 -1.32 -2.80
C MET A 75 9.85 -2.09 -4.09
N ASP A 76 8.64 -2.65 -4.21
CA ASP A 76 8.19 -3.34 -5.43
C ASP A 76 7.58 -2.37 -6.45
N ALA A 77 7.47 -2.82 -7.69
CA ALA A 77 6.98 -2.05 -8.82
C ALA A 77 5.67 -2.63 -9.38
N LEU A 78 5.12 -1.96 -10.40
CA LEU A 78 3.88 -2.31 -11.08
C LEU A 78 4.13 -2.86 -12.49
N PRO A 79 3.27 -3.75 -12.99
CA PRO A 79 3.32 -4.27 -14.35
C PRO A 79 2.74 -3.25 -15.35
N ILE A 80 3.41 -2.10 -15.48
CA ILE A 80 3.01 -0.96 -16.31
C ILE A 80 4.15 -0.64 -17.29
N HIS A 81 3.84 -0.48 -18.57
CA HIS A 81 4.78 0.04 -19.56
C HIS A 81 4.98 1.54 -19.33
N GLU A 82 6.22 1.97 -19.12
CA GLU A 82 6.53 3.36 -18.82
C GLU A 82 6.47 4.25 -20.06
N GLU A 83 5.81 5.41 -19.93
CA GLU A 83 5.67 6.45 -20.98
C GLU A 83 6.18 7.81 -20.51
N THR A 84 7.03 7.89 -19.50
CA THR A 84 7.50 9.16 -18.95
C THR A 84 8.49 9.87 -19.84
N GLY A 85 9.30 9.15 -20.64
CA GLY A 85 10.40 9.69 -21.43
C GLY A 85 11.57 10.23 -20.59
N LEU A 86 11.67 9.86 -19.32
CA LEU A 86 12.76 10.28 -18.44
C LEU A 86 14.10 9.65 -18.84
N PRO A 87 15.23 10.34 -18.66
CA PRO A 87 16.55 9.79 -19.00
C PRO A 87 16.97 8.58 -18.12
N PHE A 88 16.22 8.30 -17.08
CA PHE A 88 16.37 7.16 -16.17
C PHE A 88 15.14 6.25 -16.15
N SER A 89 14.34 6.25 -17.22
CA SER A 89 13.19 5.35 -17.37
C SER A 89 13.57 3.89 -17.14
N SER A 90 12.58 3.07 -16.82
CA SER A 90 12.74 1.64 -16.60
C SER A 90 13.48 0.96 -17.77
N CYS A 91 14.45 0.13 -17.43
CA CYS A 91 15.13 -0.74 -18.39
C CYS A 91 14.45 -2.12 -18.51
N VAL A 92 13.33 -2.34 -17.80
CA VAL A 92 12.58 -3.57 -17.77
C VAL A 92 11.24 -3.36 -18.48
N GLU A 93 11.06 -3.98 -19.64
CA GLU A 93 9.85 -3.85 -20.45
C GLU A 93 8.60 -4.24 -19.65
N GLY A 94 7.57 -3.40 -19.71
CA GLY A 94 6.31 -3.64 -19.01
C GLY A 94 6.36 -3.56 -17.49
N CYS A 95 7.41 -2.98 -16.91
CA CYS A 95 7.55 -2.83 -15.46
C CYS A 95 7.99 -1.40 -15.12
N MET A 96 7.33 -0.75 -14.15
CA MET A 96 7.58 0.63 -13.77
C MET A 96 7.28 0.88 -12.30
N HIS A 97 8.09 1.71 -11.62
CA HIS A 97 7.75 2.28 -10.32
C HIS A 97 6.72 3.41 -10.45
N ALA A 98 5.48 3.06 -10.83
CA ALA A 98 4.39 4.04 -11.02
C ALA A 98 3.65 4.42 -9.72
N CYS A 99 3.98 3.81 -8.58
CA CYS A 99 3.48 4.18 -7.25
C CYS A 99 4.50 5.00 -6.43
N GLY A 100 5.77 5.04 -6.87
CA GLY A 100 6.82 5.82 -6.20
C GLY A 100 7.58 5.05 -5.10
N HIS A 101 7.51 3.72 -5.09
CA HIS A 101 8.23 2.90 -4.11
C HIS A 101 9.76 3.00 -4.26
N ASP A 102 10.25 3.35 -5.45
CA ASP A 102 11.64 3.76 -5.68
C ASP A 102 12.03 4.99 -4.86
N CYS A 103 11.13 5.97 -4.73
CA CYS A 103 11.31 7.14 -3.88
C CYS A 103 11.26 6.75 -2.39
N HIS A 104 10.35 5.86 -1.99
CA HIS A 104 10.22 5.42 -0.60
C HIS A 104 11.48 4.71 -0.13
N ALA A 105 11.97 3.73 -0.87
CA ALA A 105 13.21 3.02 -0.56
C ALA A 105 14.43 3.98 -0.53
N ALA A 106 14.51 4.92 -1.47
CA ALA A 106 15.58 5.93 -1.49
C ALA A 106 15.52 6.87 -0.29
N MET A 107 14.32 7.33 0.11
CA MET A 107 14.13 8.16 1.31
C MET A 107 14.53 7.41 2.58
N LEU A 108 14.21 6.13 2.69
CA LEU A 108 14.58 5.32 3.85
C LEU A 108 16.10 5.04 3.89
N LEU A 109 16.78 4.86 2.74
CA LEU A 109 18.24 4.81 2.68
C LEU A 109 18.87 6.14 3.12
N GLY A 110 18.30 7.27 2.70
CA GLY A 110 18.72 8.59 3.19
C GLY A 110 18.55 8.75 4.69
N ALA A 111 17.42 8.28 5.24
CA ALA A 111 17.17 8.27 6.69
C ALA A 111 18.15 7.33 7.41
N ALA A 112 18.47 6.18 6.83
CA ALA A 112 19.48 5.26 7.37
C ALA A 112 20.82 5.97 7.57
N LYS A 113 21.26 6.73 6.57
CA LYS A 113 22.52 7.49 6.67
C LYS A 113 22.47 8.56 7.77
N LEU A 114 21.40 9.34 7.83
CA LEU A 114 21.20 10.36 8.86
C LEU A 114 21.19 9.76 10.28
N LEU A 115 20.48 8.65 10.46
CA LEU A 115 20.41 7.95 11.75
C LEU A 115 21.77 7.33 12.13
N LYS A 116 22.52 6.79 11.17
CA LYS A 116 23.85 6.24 11.43
C LYS A 116 24.85 7.32 11.85
N GLU A 117 24.80 8.49 11.22
CA GLU A 117 25.61 9.66 11.63
C GLU A 117 25.29 10.13 13.05
N GLN A 118 24.11 9.84 13.56
CA GLN A 118 23.63 10.21 14.90
C GLN A 118 23.55 9.02 15.86
N GLU A 119 24.09 7.86 15.52
CA GLU A 119 23.91 6.61 16.28
C GLU A 119 24.27 6.75 17.77
N SER A 120 25.34 7.46 18.08
CA SER A 120 25.79 7.68 19.46
C SER A 120 24.83 8.54 20.32
N CYS A 121 23.89 9.25 19.68
CA CYS A 121 22.90 10.12 20.33
C CYS A 121 21.53 9.46 20.44
N LEU A 122 21.33 8.25 19.87
CA LEU A 122 20.07 7.56 19.91
C LEU A 122 19.80 6.99 21.32
N GLN A 123 18.59 7.22 21.84
CA GLN A 123 18.15 6.71 23.15
C GLN A 123 17.25 5.47 23.00
N GLY A 124 17.63 4.56 22.12
CA GLY A 124 16.88 3.36 21.76
C GLY A 124 17.32 2.83 20.41
N LYS A 125 16.53 1.96 19.82
CA LYS A 125 16.82 1.28 18.58
C LYS A 125 15.82 1.67 17.48
N VAL A 126 16.31 2.01 16.28
CA VAL A 126 15.48 2.21 15.11
C VAL A 126 15.66 1.03 14.17
N TRP A 127 14.57 0.42 13.77
CA TRP A 127 14.52 -0.59 12.74
C TRP A 127 14.11 0.03 11.39
N LEU A 128 14.85 -0.32 10.36
CA LEU A 128 14.60 0.05 8.97
C LEU A 128 14.06 -1.19 8.26
N PHE A 129 12.83 -1.11 7.76
CA PHE A 129 12.15 -2.19 7.08
C PHE A 129 11.87 -1.81 5.63
N PHE A 130 12.60 -2.41 4.71
CA PHE A 130 12.38 -2.31 3.27
C PHE A 130 11.53 -3.48 2.83
N GLN A 131 10.30 -3.22 2.45
CA GLN A 131 9.26 -4.22 2.25
C GLN A 131 9.04 -4.54 0.78
N ALA A 132 9.06 -5.80 0.41
CA ALA A 132 8.59 -6.30 -0.89
C ALA A 132 7.06 -6.47 -0.90
N GLY A 133 6.44 -6.53 -2.07
CA GLY A 133 5.07 -7.03 -2.26
C GLY A 133 3.93 -6.16 -1.75
N ALA A 134 4.10 -4.84 -1.68
CA ALA A 134 3.04 -3.91 -1.29
C ALA A 134 1.90 -3.88 -2.32
N GLU A 135 2.22 -3.89 -3.61
CA GLU A 135 1.24 -3.81 -4.71
C GLU A 135 0.33 -5.06 -4.83
N ILE A 136 0.78 -6.18 -4.29
CA ILE A 136 -0.03 -7.40 -4.19
C ILE A 136 -0.69 -7.58 -2.81
N LEU A 137 -0.59 -6.57 -1.94
CA LEU A 137 -1.15 -6.55 -0.58
C LEU A 137 -0.70 -7.74 0.30
N GLY A 138 0.54 -8.21 0.10
CA GLY A 138 1.03 -9.44 0.72
C GLY A 138 2.33 -9.32 1.50
N GLY A 139 3.16 -8.33 1.23
CA GLY A 139 4.51 -8.25 1.76
C GLY A 139 4.59 -7.98 3.25
N ALA A 140 3.78 -7.07 3.78
CA ALA A 140 3.73 -6.83 5.21
C ALA A 140 3.22 -8.06 5.97
N LYS A 141 2.24 -8.79 5.40
CA LYS A 141 1.75 -10.04 5.97
C LYS A 141 2.83 -11.11 5.98
N GLU A 142 3.55 -11.30 4.86
CA GLU A 142 4.67 -12.24 4.77
C GLU A 142 5.74 -11.95 5.85
N ALA A 143 6.12 -10.67 6.01
CA ALA A 143 7.10 -10.28 7.01
C ALA A 143 6.61 -10.52 8.44
N LEU A 144 5.33 -10.28 8.74
CA LEU A 144 4.72 -10.58 10.03
C LEU A 144 4.71 -12.09 10.30
N ASP A 145 4.36 -12.90 9.29
CA ASP A 145 4.36 -14.36 9.39
C ASP A 145 5.79 -14.91 9.60
N ASP A 146 6.84 -14.21 9.12
CA ASP A 146 8.26 -14.51 9.37
C ASP A 146 8.83 -13.85 10.66
N GLY A 147 7.95 -13.32 11.51
CA GLY A 147 8.31 -12.84 12.84
C GLY A 147 8.87 -11.41 12.88
N LEU A 148 8.38 -10.50 12.05
CA LEU A 148 8.82 -9.09 12.03
C LEU A 148 8.72 -8.44 13.42
N LEU A 149 7.59 -8.59 14.10
CA LEU A 149 7.38 -7.95 15.40
C LEU A 149 8.14 -8.65 16.51
N GLU A 150 8.28 -9.98 16.45
CA GLU A 150 9.07 -10.79 17.38
C GLU A 150 10.58 -10.50 17.28
N LYS A 151 11.08 -10.17 16.07
CA LYS A 151 12.49 -9.80 15.83
C LYS A 151 12.78 -8.36 16.23
N THR A 152 11.83 -7.47 16.00
CA THR A 152 12.03 -6.03 16.21
C THR A 152 11.63 -5.55 17.60
N HIS A 153 10.65 -6.19 18.23
CA HIS A 153 9.97 -5.71 19.43
C HIS A 153 9.55 -4.23 19.29
N ALA A 154 9.07 -3.86 18.09
CA ALA A 154 8.77 -2.45 17.80
C ALA A 154 7.58 -1.95 18.64
N ASP A 155 7.79 -0.85 19.38
CA ASP A 155 6.77 -0.20 20.19
C ASP A 155 5.79 0.61 19.34
N ALA A 156 6.25 1.10 18.20
CA ALA A 156 5.46 1.83 17.22
C ALA A 156 6.14 1.80 15.85
N ALA A 157 5.38 2.16 14.80
CA ALA A 157 5.89 2.20 13.44
C ALA A 157 5.49 3.48 12.70
N MET A 158 6.21 3.77 11.61
CA MET A 158 5.88 4.86 10.70
C MET A 158 6.22 4.51 9.25
N MET A 159 5.39 4.99 8.33
CA MET A 159 5.68 5.03 6.90
C MET A 159 5.41 6.41 6.30
N ILE A 160 6.06 6.70 5.18
CA ILE A 160 5.77 7.88 4.35
C ILE A 160 5.50 7.41 2.93
N HIS A 161 4.31 7.70 2.40
CA HIS A 161 4.00 7.48 0.99
C HIS A 161 4.19 8.78 0.21
N ILE A 162 4.69 8.70 -1.03
CA ILE A 162 4.84 9.86 -1.90
C ILE A 162 3.56 10.13 -2.69
N LEU A 163 3.28 11.41 -2.97
CA LEU A 163 2.08 11.83 -3.68
C LEU A 163 2.45 12.79 -4.81
N SER A 164 2.01 12.51 -6.04
CA SER A 164 2.18 13.37 -7.21
C SER A 164 0.84 13.67 -7.87
N GLY A 165 0.78 14.72 -8.68
CA GLY A 165 -0.45 15.13 -9.37
C GLY A 165 -1.51 15.76 -8.47
N SER A 166 -1.15 16.10 -7.24
CA SER A 166 -2.02 16.76 -6.25
C SER A 166 -1.80 18.28 -6.25
N PRO A 167 -2.81 19.10 -5.93
CA PRO A 167 -2.62 20.55 -5.80
C PRO A 167 -1.86 20.97 -4.53
N ILE A 168 -1.41 20.02 -3.73
CA ILE A 168 -0.63 20.29 -2.51
C ILE A 168 0.80 20.66 -2.89
N PRO A 169 1.35 21.77 -2.36
CA PRO A 169 2.70 22.22 -2.69
C PRO A 169 3.77 21.15 -2.45
N ALA A 170 4.69 20.98 -3.40
CA ALA A 170 5.78 20.02 -3.28
C ALA A 170 6.62 20.29 -2.02
N GLY A 171 7.01 19.24 -1.31
CA GLY A 171 7.74 19.30 -0.04
C GLY A 171 6.85 19.41 1.21
N SER A 172 5.53 19.49 1.05
CA SER A 172 4.61 19.41 2.20
C SER A 172 4.47 17.97 2.68
N ILE A 173 4.47 17.78 4.00
CA ILE A 173 4.08 16.52 4.64
C ILE A 173 2.63 16.61 5.09
N CYS A 174 1.82 15.69 4.58
CA CYS A 174 0.40 15.60 4.87
C CYS A 174 0.11 14.42 5.81
N PHE A 175 -0.77 14.66 6.75
CA PHE A 175 -1.24 13.66 7.69
C PHE A 175 -2.68 13.28 7.34
N PRO A 176 -2.93 12.05 6.83
CA PRO A 176 -4.26 11.52 6.61
C PRO A 176 -5.08 11.47 7.90
N ALA A 177 -6.35 11.10 7.79
CA ALA A 177 -7.24 10.96 8.94
C ALA A 177 -6.64 10.10 10.04
N GLN A 178 -6.98 10.42 11.27
CA GLN A 178 -6.74 9.52 12.40
C GLN A 178 -7.69 8.34 12.37
N ASN A 179 -7.34 7.25 13.05
CA ASN A 179 -8.03 5.97 13.00
C ASN A 179 -7.92 5.32 11.61
N GLY A 180 -9.00 4.84 11.00
CA GLY A 180 -8.96 4.26 9.67
C GLY A 180 -8.70 5.31 8.59
N CYS A 181 -7.52 5.31 7.97
CA CYS A 181 -7.13 6.32 7.00
C CYS A 181 -7.03 5.82 5.55
N TYR A 182 -6.64 4.55 5.32
CA TYR A 182 -6.75 3.88 4.03
C TYR A 182 -7.81 2.79 4.09
N ALA A 183 -8.58 2.64 3.00
CA ALA A 183 -9.60 1.61 2.92
C ALA A 183 -8.99 0.20 2.99
N SER A 184 -9.75 -0.74 3.56
CA SER A 184 -9.48 -2.16 3.34
C SER A 184 -9.62 -2.49 1.85
N ALA A 185 -9.00 -3.57 1.42
CA ALA A 185 -9.25 -4.15 0.10
C ALA A 185 -9.40 -5.66 0.22
N ASP A 186 -10.37 -6.21 -0.49
CA ASP A 186 -10.49 -7.63 -0.74
C ASP A 186 -10.81 -7.82 -2.22
N TRP A 187 -9.96 -8.55 -2.92
CA TRP A 187 -10.21 -8.97 -4.29
C TRP A 187 -10.91 -10.31 -4.24
N TYR A 188 -12.12 -10.36 -4.76
CA TYR A 188 -12.92 -11.57 -4.74
C TYR A 188 -13.15 -12.12 -6.16
N ARG A 189 -13.30 -13.43 -6.22
CA ARG A 189 -13.73 -14.16 -7.41
C ARG A 189 -14.82 -15.16 -7.03
N ILE A 190 -15.87 -15.23 -7.84
CA ILE A 190 -16.97 -16.20 -7.70
C ILE A 190 -16.97 -17.08 -8.93
N ASP A 191 -16.62 -18.35 -8.77
CA ASP A 191 -16.72 -19.37 -9.80
C ASP A 191 -18.05 -20.11 -9.65
N VAL A 192 -18.80 -20.22 -10.74
CA VAL A 192 -20.05 -20.97 -10.81
C VAL A 192 -19.86 -22.19 -11.69
N SER A 193 -20.26 -23.35 -11.17
CA SER A 193 -20.25 -24.63 -11.89
C SER A 193 -21.68 -25.12 -12.06
N GLY A 194 -22.08 -25.32 -13.31
CA GLY A 194 -23.38 -25.87 -13.72
C GLY A 194 -23.22 -27.18 -14.46
N LYS A 195 -24.09 -27.38 -15.46
CA LYS A 195 -24.02 -28.51 -16.41
C LYS A 195 -24.31 -27.98 -17.79
N GLY A 196 -23.31 -27.97 -18.66
CA GLY A 196 -23.42 -27.50 -20.02
C GLY A 196 -24.19 -28.45 -20.94
N GLY A 197 -24.45 -27.97 -22.17
CA GLY A 197 -25.13 -28.79 -23.18
C GLY A 197 -25.64 -27.99 -24.38
N HIS A 198 -26.46 -28.64 -25.15
CA HIS A 198 -27.00 -28.07 -26.38
C HIS A 198 -28.09 -27.04 -26.08
N GLY A 199 -27.96 -25.82 -26.62
CA GLY A 199 -28.90 -24.73 -26.38
C GLY A 199 -30.36 -25.00 -26.73
N ALA A 200 -30.62 -25.97 -27.62
CA ALA A 200 -31.98 -26.44 -27.97
C ALA A 200 -32.55 -27.47 -26.97
N MET A 201 -31.74 -27.95 -26.00
CA MET A 201 -32.14 -28.95 -25.00
C MET A 201 -31.83 -28.43 -23.56
N PRO A 202 -32.33 -27.23 -23.19
CA PRO A 202 -31.99 -26.59 -21.93
C PRO A 202 -32.43 -27.39 -20.70
N GLN A 203 -33.46 -28.21 -20.81
CA GLN A 203 -33.98 -29.08 -19.74
C GLN A 203 -32.95 -30.12 -19.25
N ASN A 204 -31.91 -30.41 -20.04
CA ASN A 204 -30.84 -31.36 -19.72
C ASN A 204 -29.62 -30.66 -19.09
N THR A 205 -29.69 -29.35 -18.88
CA THR A 205 -28.59 -28.49 -18.47
C THR A 205 -28.86 -27.78 -17.14
N ILE A 206 -27.81 -27.24 -16.55
CA ILE A 206 -27.85 -26.29 -15.45
C ILE A 206 -27.05 -25.08 -15.92
N SER A 207 -27.73 -24.00 -16.29
CA SER A 207 -27.11 -22.86 -16.94
C SER A 207 -26.21 -22.06 -15.95
N SER A 208 -24.90 -22.15 -16.16
CA SER A 208 -23.93 -21.32 -15.45
C SER A 208 -24.07 -19.84 -15.80
N VAL A 209 -24.47 -19.51 -17.03
CA VAL A 209 -24.75 -18.13 -17.49
C VAL A 209 -25.87 -17.48 -16.69
N ASN A 210 -27.04 -18.16 -16.61
CA ASN A 210 -28.18 -17.62 -15.85
C ASN A 210 -27.88 -17.52 -14.35
N THR A 211 -27.08 -18.45 -13.84
CA THR A 211 -26.68 -18.46 -12.42
C THR A 211 -25.75 -17.29 -12.10
N ILE A 212 -24.70 -17.06 -12.92
CA ILE A 212 -23.77 -15.95 -12.64
C ILE A 212 -24.41 -14.58 -12.80
N CYS A 213 -25.36 -14.42 -13.73
CA CYS A 213 -26.16 -13.19 -13.85
C CYS A 213 -27.01 -12.92 -12.60
N ALA A 214 -27.61 -13.97 -12.02
CA ALA A 214 -28.37 -13.84 -10.79
C ALA A 214 -27.47 -13.55 -9.57
N VAL A 215 -26.29 -14.15 -9.50
CA VAL A 215 -25.27 -13.83 -8.48
C VAL A 215 -24.86 -12.37 -8.61
N ASN A 216 -24.59 -11.87 -9.80
CA ASN A 216 -24.27 -10.47 -10.04
C ASN A 216 -25.38 -9.51 -9.59
N ALA A 217 -26.66 -9.85 -9.81
CA ALA A 217 -27.78 -9.06 -9.30
C ALA A 217 -27.82 -9.05 -7.76
N GLY A 218 -27.58 -10.20 -7.11
CA GLY A 218 -27.53 -10.33 -5.66
C GLY A 218 -26.42 -9.51 -5.00
N ILE A 219 -25.30 -9.28 -5.68
CA ILE A 219 -24.23 -8.38 -5.21
C ILE A 219 -24.77 -6.97 -4.98
N GLN A 220 -25.59 -6.44 -5.89
CA GLN A 220 -26.17 -5.11 -5.75
C GLN A 220 -27.14 -5.04 -4.55
N GLU A 221 -27.85 -6.13 -4.26
CA GLU A 221 -28.75 -6.21 -3.13
C GLU A 221 -28.01 -6.20 -1.79
N ILE A 222 -26.86 -6.88 -1.69
CA ILE A 222 -26.01 -6.82 -0.48
C ILE A 222 -25.68 -5.37 -0.14
N MET A 223 -25.25 -4.58 -1.12
CA MET A 223 -24.85 -3.18 -0.89
C MET A 223 -26.03 -2.26 -0.61
N SER A 224 -27.14 -2.43 -1.32
CA SER A 224 -28.29 -1.50 -1.23
C SER A 224 -29.18 -1.74 -0.02
N VAL A 225 -29.29 -2.98 0.48
CA VAL A 225 -30.19 -3.38 1.56
C VAL A 225 -29.44 -3.89 2.79
N GLY A 226 -28.33 -4.58 2.57
CA GLY A 226 -27.57 -5.25 3.64
C GLY A 226 -26.61 -4.35 4.42
N ILE A 227 -26.18 -3.24 3.84
CA ILE A 227 -25.15 -2.34 4.41
C ILE A 227 -25.76 -0.99 4.72
N GLU A 228 -25.42 -0.43 5.88
CA GLU A 228 -25.87 0.90 6.28
C GLU A 228 -25.48 1.95 5.24
N PRO A 229 -26.38 2.86 4.83
CA PRO A 229 -26.06 3.93 3.86
C PRO A 229 -24.93 4.87 4.31
N ALA A 230 -24.71 5.00 5.62
CA ALA A 230 -23.63 5.80 6.20
C ALA A 230 -22.28 5.10 6.19
N ALA A 231 -22.22 3.78 5.98
CA ALA A 231 -20.98 3.06 5.88
C ALA A 231 -20.23 3.45 4.60
N ASN A 232 -18.98 3.86 4.74
CA ASN A 232 -18.13 4.14 3.59
C ASN A 232 -17.64 2.79 3.02
N ALA A 233 -18.48 2.14 2.22
CA ALA A 233 -18.19 0.85 1.63
C ALA A 233 -18.53 0.84 0.14
N VAL A 234 -17.70 0.17 -0.65
CA VAL A 234 -17.90 -0.02 -2.08
C VAL A 234 -17.61 -1.48 -2.43
N MET A 235 -18.50 -2.09 -3.21
CA MET A 235 -18.27 -3.39 -3.84
C MET A 235 -18.53 -3.27 -5.33
N THR A 236 -17.55 -3.66 -6.14
CA THR A 236 -17.64 -3.56 -7.60
C THR A 236 -17.38 -4.91 -8.25
N VAL A 237 -17.99 -5.14 -9.41
CA VAL A 237 -17.64 -6.24 -10.32
C VAL A 237 -16.88 -5.62 -11.49
N GLY A 238 -15.63 -6.04 -11.68
CA GLY A 238 -14.75 -5.56 -12.75
C GLY A 238 -14.66 -6.55 -13.91
N GLU A 239 -14.95 -7.83 -13.66
CA GLU A 239 -14.85 -8.89 -14.65
C GLU A 239 -16.03 -9.85 -14.53
N LEU A 240 -16.62 -10.24 -15.67
CA LEU A 240 -17.62 -11.30 -15.77
C LEU A 240 -17.38 -12.09 -17.07
N HIS A 241 -17.24 -13.40 -16.97
CA HIS A 241 -17.03 -14.29 -18.09
C HIS A 241 -17.99 -15.48 -18.06
N ALA A 242 -18.67 -15.73 -19.18
CA ALA A 242 -19.57 -16.86 -19.37
C ALA A 242 -19.68 -17.21 -20.85
N GLY A 243 -19.56 -18.50 -21.14
CA GLY A 243 -19.71 -19.04 -22.51
C GLY A 243 -18.48 -18.89 -23.40
N PHE A 244 -18.69 -19.16 -24.70
CA PHE A 244 -17.65 -19.13 -25.72
C PHE A 244 -18.03 -18.15 -26.81
N ALA A 245 -17.09 -17.30 -27.22
CA ALA A 245 -17.32 -16.34 -28.30
C ALA A 245 -17.75 -17.05 -29.61
N GLY A 246 -18.83 -16.55 -30.21
CA GLY A 246 -19.38 -17.12 -31.47
C GLY A 246 -20.15 -18.42 -31.33
N SER A 247 -20.37 -18.96 -30.11
CA SER A 247 -21.00 -20.25 -29.85
C SER A 247 -22.29 -20.16 -29.06
N GLY A 248 -23.20 -19.26 -29.47
CA GLY A 248 -24.47 -19.01 -28.75
C GLY A 248 -25.44 -20.19 -28.65
N ASN A 249 -25.17 -21.30 -29.37
CA ASN A 249 -25.90 -22.55 -29.32
C ASN A 249 -25.40 -23.55 -28.25
N ILE A 250 -24.36 -23.16 -27.46
CA ILE A 250 -23.77 -24.00 -26.42
C ILE A 250 -24.03 -23.34 -25.07
N ILE A 251 -24.63 -24.08 -24.12
CA ILE A 251 -24.71 -23.70 -22.72
C ILE A 251 -23.39 -24.15 -22.03
N PRO A 252 -22.60 -23.24 -21.44
CA PRO A 252 -21.32 -23.60 -20.85
C PRO A 252 -21.48 -24.28 -19.48
N ASP A 253 -20.51 -25.13 -19.12
CA ASP A 253 -20.45 -25.77 -17.78
C ASP A 253 -20.11 -24.81 -16.65
N SER A 254 -19.39 -23.72 -16.93
CA SER A 254 -18.88 -22.80 -15.93
C SER A 254 -18.99 -21.35 -16.36
N ALA A 255 -19.00 -20.47 -15.37
CA ALA A 255 -18.90 -19.03 -15.48
C ALA A 255 -18.20 -18.45 -14.27
N TYR A 256 -17.64 -17.26 -14.37
CA TYR A 256 -17.11 -16.57 -13.20
C TYR A 256 -17.32 -15.06 -13.26
N LEU A 257 -17.28 -14.43 -12.10
CA LEU A 257 -17.09 -12.98 -11.97
C LEU A 257 -16.02 -12.68 -10.92
N ALA A 258 -15.41 -11.50 -11.04
CA ALA A 258 -14.42 -11.02 -10.10
C ALA A 258 -14.59 -9.52 -9.85
N GLY A 259 -14.17 -9.08 -8.66
CA GLY A 259 -14.30 -7.70 -8.27
C GLY A 259 -13.56 -7.35 -7.00
N THR A 260 -13.86 -6.17 -6.42
CA THR A 260 -13.22 -5.67 -5.21
C THR A 260 -14.23 -5.19 -4.18
N ILE A 261 -13.88 -5.35 -2.90
CA ILE A 261 -14.57 -4.77 -1.75
C ILE A 261 -13.63 -3.76 -1.11
N ARG A 262 -14.14 -2.57 -0.77
CA ARG A 262 -13.41 -1.55 -0.02
C ARG A 262 -14.31 -0.94 1.04
N THR A 263 -13.76 -0.74 2.24
CA THR A 263 -14.49 -0.08 3.34
C THR A 263 -13.50 0.49 4.37
N PHE A 264 -14.01 1.36 5.23
CA PHE A 264 -13.28 1.93 6.36
C PHE A 264 -13.78 1.37 7.71
N ASP A 265 -14.48 0.23 7.71
CA ASP A 265 -15.00 -0.44 8.89
C ASP A 265 -14.82 -1.96 8.77
N GLU A 266 -14.05 -2.58 9.69
CA GLU A 266 -13.78 -4.02 9.66
C GLU A 266 -15.03 -4.87 9.91
N GLY A 267 -16.00 -4.38 10.71
CA GLY A 267 -17.25 -5.08 10.92
C GLY A 267 -18.09 -5.11 9.64
N VAL A 268 -18.13 -3.99 8.92
CA VAL A 268 -18.77 -3.89 7.60
C VAL A 268 -18.07 -4.78 6.59
N ARG A 269 -16.72 -4.80 6.60
CA ARG A 269 -15.91 -5.65 5.73
C ARG A 269 -16.26 -7.14 5.89
N GLU A 270 -16.21 -7.64 7.10
CA GLU A 270 -16.54 -9.05 7.39
C GLU A 270 -18.02 -9.38 7.08
N LYS A 271 -18.94 -8.45 7.34
CA LYS A 271 -20.35 -8.61 6.98
C LYS A 271 -20.54 -8.72 5.48
N ILE A 272 -19.88 -7.87 4.67
CA ILE A 272 -19.96 -7.95 3.19
C ILE A 272 -19.41 -9.29 2.71
N LYS A 273 -18.25 -9.73 3.19
CA LYS A 273 -17.63 -11.01 2.81
C LYS A 273 -18.52 -12.20 3.13
N ALA A 274 -19.07 -12.25 4.34
CA ALA A 274 -19.99 -13.31 4.76
C ALA A 274 -21.28 -13.31 3.93
N SER A 275 -21.87 -12.14 3.68
CA SER A 275 -23.07 -12.00 2.86
C SER A 275 -22.81 -12.43 1.40
N LEU A 276 -21.64 -12.11 0.86
CA LEU A 276 -21.24 -12.49 -0.51
C LEU A 276 -21.16 -14.01 -0.66
N ILE A 277 -20.52 -14.70 0.29
CA ILE A 277 -20.42 -16.16 0.29
C ILE A 277 -21.83 -16.77 0.38
N GLN A 278 -22.63 -16.36 1.37
CA GLN A 278 -23.97 -16.89 1.58
C GLN A 278 -24.90 -16.64 0.38
N MET A 279 -24.87 -15.45 -0.19
CA MET A 279 -25.69 -15.09 -1.35
C MET A 279 -25.29 -15.92 -2.58
N ALA A 280 -24.00 -16.06 -2.87
CA ALA A 280 -23.51 -16.83 -4.00
C ALA A 280 -23.91 -18.31 -3.89
N ASP A 281 -23.68 -18.93 -2.73
CA ASP A 281 -24.03 -20.32 -2.47
C ASP A 281 -25.54 -20.59 -2.60
N ASN A 282 -26.36 -19.77 -1.95
CA ASN A 282 -27.82 -19.94 -1.98
C ASN A 282 -28.39 -19.68 -3.39
N THR A 283 -27.86 -18.68 -4.12
CA THR A 283 -28.29 -18.36 -5.48
C THR A 283 -27.96 -19.49 -6.47
N ALA A 284 -26.80 -20.10 -6.34
CA ALA A 284 -26.37 -21.24 -7.14
C ALA A 284 -27.20 -22.49 -6.80
N ALA A 285 -27.34 -22.82 -5.52
CA ALA A 285 -28.07 -23.98 -5.04
C ALA A 285 -29.55 -23.95 -5.49
N ALA A 286 -30.22 -22.79 -5.43
CA ALA A 286 -31.60 -22.62 -5.91
C ALA A 286 -31.77 -22.93 -7.41
N ARG A 287 -30.67 -22.98 -8.18
CA ARG A 287 -30.63 -23.30 -9.63
C ARG A 287 -30.03 -24.66 -9.93
N GLY A 288 -29.69 -25.45 -8.88
CA GLY A 288 -29.01 -26.72 -9.01
C GLY A 288 -27.52 -26.62 -9.39
N ALA A 289 -26.97 -25.42 -9.37
CA ALA A 289 -25.55 -25.13 -9.59
C ALA A 289 -24.77 -25.09 -8.29
N ASN A 290 -23.41 -24.97 -8.40
CA ASN A 290 -22.55 -24.70 -7.25
C ASN A 290 -21.81 -23.37 -7.48
N ALA A 291 -21.56 -22.62 -6.41
CA ALA A 291 -20.70 -21.47 -6.43
C ALA A 291 -19.53 -21.66 -5.47
N LYS A 292 -18.40 -20.99 -5.76
CA LYS A 292 -17.25 -20.93 -4.87
C LYS A 292 -16.71 -19.49 -4.86
N VAL A 293 -16.72 -18.86 -3.69
CA VAL A 293 -16.12 -17.54 -3.48
C VAL A 293 -14.69 -17.72 -2.97
N THR A 294 -13.75 -17.02 -3.58
CA THR A 294 -12.35 -16.97 -3.15
C THR A 294 -11.90 -15.51 -3.02
N PHE A 295 -11.01 -15.25 -2.07
CA PHE A 295 -10.35 -13.96 -1.90
C PHE A 295 -8.85 -14.14 -2.15
N SER A 296 -8.29 -13.39 -3.12
CA SER A 296 -6.90 -13.58 -3.57
C SER A 296 -5.93 -12.57 -2.96
N HIS A 297 -6.32 -11.32 -2.86
CA HIS A 297 -5.53 -10.23 -2.30
C HIS A 297 -6.40 -9.52 -1.27
N SER A 298 -5.87 -9.32 -0.09
CA SER A 298 -6.60 -8.70 1.01
C SER A 298 -5.67 -7.82 1.82
N ALA A 299 -6.15 -6.68 2.28
CA ALA A 299 -5.52 -5.87 3.31
C ALA A 299 -6.61 -5.32 4.24
N PRO A 300 -6.39 -5.29 5.56
CA PRO A 300 -7.29 -4.63 6.50
C PRO A 300 -7.26 -3.11 6.30
N ILE A 301 -8.03 -2.38 7.10
CA ILE A 301 -7.98 -0.92 7.15
C ILE A 301 -6.62 -0.49 7.70
N ALA A 302 -5.92 0.43 7.01
CA ALA A 302 -4.72 0.99 7.58
C ALA A 302 -5.07 1.99 8.70
N TRP A 303 -4.49 1.76 9.86
CA TRP A 303 -4.83 2.47 11.08
C TRP A 303 -3.76 3.52 11.41
N ASN A 304 -4.17 4.78 11.44
CA ASN A 304 -3.32 5.90 11.82
C ASN A 304 -3.60 6.22 13.30
N ASP A 305 -2.78 5.66 14.19
CA ASP A 305 -2.98 5.78 15.63
C ASP A 305 -2.98 7.24 16.07
N PRO A 306 -4.00 7.72 16.80
CA PRO A 306 -4.13 9.13 17.11
C PRO A 306 -2.97 9.71 17.90
N GLN A 307 -2.38 8.94 18.82
CA GLN A 307 -1.28 9.43 19.67
C GLN A 307 0.03 9.45 18.89
N THR A 308 0.33 8.36 18.15
CA THR A 308 1.53 8.25 17.31
C THR A 308 1.49 9.26 16.16
N ARG A 309 0.32 9.44 15.54
CA ARG A 309 0.09 10.46 14.51
C ARG A 309 0.32 11.88 15.05
N ALA A 310 -0.28 12.21 16.20
CA ALA A 310 -0.13 13.53 16.81
C ALA A 310 1.32 13.79 17.23
N PHE A 311 2.02 12.77 17.70
CA PHE A 311 3.45 12.85 18.00
C PHE A 311 4.26 13.13 16.73
N ALA A 312 4.08 12.32 15.68
CA ALA A 312 4.75 12.51 14.40
C ALA A 312 4.46 13.89 13.79
N PHE A 313 3.20 14.37 13.91
CA PHE A 313 2.79 15.70 13.46
C PHE A 313 3.61 16.80 14.13
N ARG A 314 3.73 16.77 15.46
CA ARG A 314 4.54 17.77 16.20
C ARG A 314 6.01 17.71 15.82
N SER A 315 6.60 16.52 15.68
CA SER A 315 8.00 16.36 15.28
C SER A 315 8.26 16.92 13.88
N VAL A 316 7.38 16.61 12.92
CA VAL A 316 7.46 17.14 11.55
C VAL A 316 7.25 18.66 11.51
N GLN A 317 6.30 19.19 12.28
CA GLN A 317 6.04 20.62 12.38
C GLN A 317 7.24 21.38 12.97
N ASN A 318 7.91 20.82 13.97
CA ASN A 318 9.14 21.37 14.53
C ASN A 318 10.30 21.35 13.52
N LEU A 319 10.32 20.36 12.60
CA LEU A 319 11.36 20.23 11.58
C LEU A 319 11.13 21.17 10.39
N LEU A 320 9.90 21.22 9.85
CA LEU A 320 9.56 21.87 8.58
C LEU A 320 8.80 23.19 8.76
N GLY A 321 8.18 23.43 9.92
CA GLY A 321 7.26 24.54 10.17
C GLY A 321 5.80 24.23 9.80
N GLU A 322 4.91 25.14 10.23
CA GLU A 322 3.45 24.97 10.08
C GLU A 322 3.00 24.93 8.63
N GLN A 323 3.61 25.73 7.75
CA GLN A 323 3.18 25.84 6.35
C GLN A 323 3.45 24.58 5.52
N ALA A 324 4.44 23.79 5.91
CA ALA A 324 4.81 22.56 5.22
C ALA A 324 4.28 21.29 5.92
N THR A 325 3.48 21.44 6.99
CA THR A 325 2.91 20.34 7.77
C THR A 325 1.40 20.46 7.78
N LEU A 326 0.71 19.60 7.01
CA LEU A 326 -0.71 19.72 6.75
C LEU A 326 -1.50 18.59 7.40
N ASP A 327 -2.49 18.94 8.20
CA ASP A 327 -3.50 18.01 8.70
C ASP A 327 -4.66 17.95 7.70
N LEU A 328 -4.82 16.83 7.00
CA LEU A 328 -5.84 16.70 5.95
C LEU A 328 -7.26 16.73 6.51
N GLU A 329 -7.49 16.33 7.76
CA GLU A 329 -8.81 16.46 8.40
C GLU A 329 -9.20 17.93 8.59
N GLN A 330 -8.23 18.80 8.89
CA GLN A 330 -8.46 20.24 9.05
C GLN A 330 -8.57 20.94 7.69
N VAL A 331 -7.73 20.58 6.72
CA VAL A 331 -7.64 21.25 5.40
C VAL A 331 -8.81 20.86 4.49
N LEU A 332 -9.16 19.57 4.44
CA LEU A 332 -10.14 19.01 3.50
C LEU A 332 -11.51 18.69 4.16
N GLY A 333 -11.55 18.59 5.50
CA GLY A 333 -12.68 18.06 6.24
C GLY A 333 -12.70 16.52 6.27
N GLY A 334 -13.19 15.95 7.39
CA GLY A 334 -13.01 14.55 7.79
C GLY A 334 -13.11 13.49 6.69
N LYS A 335 -14.20 13.46 5.90
CA LYS A 335 -14.38 12.43 4.85
C LYS A 335 -13.38 12.53 3.70
N PHE A 336 -12.86 13.70 3.39
CA PHE A 336 -11.90 13.92 2.32
C PHE A 336 -10.44 13.64 2.76
N ALA A 337 -10.21 13.45 4.04
CA ALA A 337 -8.94 13.00 4.59
C ALA A 337 -8.77 11.47 4.55
N LEU A 338 -9.81 10.73 4.13
CA LEU A 338 -9.81 9.28 3.93
C LEU A 338 -9.27 8.96 2.53
N ILE A 339 -8.43 7.94 2.44
CA ILE A 339 -7.80 7.51 1.19
C ILE A 339 -8.46 6.20 0.74
N SER A 340 -9.17 6.24 -0.38
CA SER A 340 -9.89 5.07 -0.92
C SER A 340 -8.97 3.99 -1.50
N ALA A 341 -7.68 4.27 -1.68
CA ALA A 341 -6.67 3.25 -1.95
C ALA A 341 -6.47 2.36 -0.72
N SER A 342 -5.85 1.22 -0.91
CA SER A 342 -5.43 0.31 0.17
C SER A 342 -3.91 0.30 0.29
N GLU A 343 -3.44 -0.07 1.48
CA GLU A 343 -2.03 -0.07 1.85
C GLU A 343 -1.76 -1.28 2.77
N ASP A 344 -0.82 -2.14 2.42
CA ASP A 344 -0.60 -3.37 3.18
C ASP A 344 0.18 -3.15 4.50
N PHE A 345 0.77 -1.97 4.71
CA PHE A 345 1.22 -1.52 6.03
C PHE A 345 0.08 -1.60 7.07
N ALA A 346 -1.15 -1.69 6.61
CA ALA A 346 -2.33 -1.95 7.43
C ALA A 346 -2.14 -3.17 8.34
N TYR A 347 -1.52 -4.24 7.88
CA TYR A 347 -1.24 -5.41 8.69
C TYR A 347 -0.36 -5.10 9.92
N ILE A 348 0.60 -4.19 9.76
CA ILE A 348 1.47 -3.71 10.85
C ILE A 348 0.70 -2.75 11.74
N SER A 349 0.00 -1.77 11.16
CA SER A 349 -0.72 -0.73 11.91
C SER A 349 -1.92 -1.26 12.71
N GLN A 350 -2.42 -2.45 12.38
CA GLN A 350 -3.41 -3.18 13.19
C GLN A 350 -2.79 -3.92 14.39
N LYS A 351 -1.46 -4.02 14.46
CA LYS A 351 -0.75 -4.75 15.52
C LYS A 351 -0.05 -3.85 16.51
N ILE A 352 0.53 -2.74 16.02
CA ILE A 352 1.27 -1.76 16.85
C ILE A 352 0.85 -0.34 16.48
N PRO A 353 0.90 0.62 17.44
CA PRO A 353 0.62 2.03 17.18
C PRO A 353 1.45 2.56 16.01
N SER A 354 0.81 3.14 15.00
CA SER A 354 1.50 3.51 13.77
C SER A 354 1.11 4.89 13.27
N ALA A 355 2.03 5.57 12.59
CA ALA A 355 1.78 6.82 11.88
C ALA A 355 2.01 6.66 10.37
N ILE A 356 1.04 7.12 9.58
CA ILE A 356 1.07 7.12 8.13
C ILE A 356 1.08 8.56 7.66
N LEU A 357 2.08 8.92 6.87
CA LEU A 357 2.30 10.25 6.34
C LEU A 357 2.35 10.22 4.81
N LEU A 358 2.09 11.38 4.19
CA LEU A 358 2.23 11.57 2.75
C LEU A 358 3.22 12.70 2.48
N LEU A 359 4.16 12.50 1.55
CA LEU A 359 5.02 13.56 1.02
C LEU A 359 4.49 14.01 -0.33
N ALA A 360 4.07 15.28 -0.45
CA ALA A 360 3.72 15.86 -1.74
C ALA A 360 4.98 16.10 -2.59
N ALA A 361 5.00 15.54 -3.79
CA ALA A 361 6.16 15.55 -4.68
C ALA A 361 5.81 15.97 -6.12
N GLY A 362 5.03 17.01 -6.25
CA GLY A 362 4.75 17.65 -7.53
C GLY A 362 3.29 17.97 -7.75
N THR A 363 3.04 19.18 -8.22
CA THR A 363 1.71 19.70 -8.55
C THR A 363 1.47 19.67 -10.06
N PRO A 364 0.20 19.66 -10.52
CA PRO A 364 -0.11 19.82 -11.94
C PRO A 364 0.43 21.13 -12.54
N ALA A 365 0.51 22.20 -11.75
CA ALA A 365 1.05 23.49 -12.18
C ALA A 365 2.57 23.45 -12.43
N GLU A 366 3.28 22.52 -11.76
CA GLU A 366 4.71 22.26 -11.94
C GLU A 366 4.99 21.21 -13.02
N GLY A 367 3.95 20.70 -13.71
CA GLY A 367 4.08 19.69 -14.77
C GLY A 367 3.89 18.25 -14.32
N TYR A 368 3.62 18.01 -13.04
CA TYR A 368 3.33 16.66 -12.47
C TYR A 368 1.83 16.41 -12.55
N THR A 369 1.33 15.98 -13.71
CA THR A 369 -0.11 15.87 -13.99
C THR A 369 -0.66 14.45 -13.80
N ALA A 370 0.20 13.42 -13.82
CA ALA A 370 -0.21 12.04 -13.72
C ALA A 370 -0.21 11.57 -12.26
N PRO A 371 -1.33 11.01 -11.77
CA PRO A 371 -1.38 10.39 -10.43
C PRO A 371 -0.63 9.06 -10.42
N GLY A 372 -0.46 8.46 -9.23
CA GLY A 372 0.07 7.10 -9.08
C GLY A 372 -0.66 6.08 -9.96
N HIS A 373 0.02 4.98 -10.31
CA HIS A 373 -0.46 3.91 -11.20
C HIS A 373 -0.72 4.34 -12.66
N ASN A 374 -0.17 5.47 -13.09
CA ASN A 374 -0.25 5.93 -14.47
C ASN A 374 1.10 5.75 -15.18
N PRO A 375 1.16 5.35 -16.46
CA PRO A 375 2.43 5.17 -17.19
C PRO A 375 3.28 6.45 -17.32
N LYS A 376 2.70 7.61 -17.05
CA LYS A 376 3.36 8.92 -17.07
C LYS A 376 3.62 9.50 -15.68
N THR A 377 3.41 8.73 -14.63
CA THR A 377 3.67 9.19 -13.25
C THR A 377 5.14 9.54 -13.08
N ASN A 378 5.38 10.70 -12.50
CA ASN A 378 6.70 11.17 -12.12
C ASN A 378 6.63 11.97 -10.82
N PHE A 379 7.75 12.07 -10.14
CA PHE A 379 7.87 12.71 -8.82
C PHE A 379 9.00 13.75 -8.84
N ASN A 380 8.79 14.83 -8.13
CA ASN A 380 9.81 15.86 -7.93
C ASN A 380 10.90 15.32 -6.99
N GLU A 381 12.10 15.08 -7.53
CA GLU A 381 13.23 14.53 -6.78
C GLU A 381 13.85 15.53 -5.79
N ASP A 382 13.59 16.84 -5.98
CA ASP A 382 14.16 17.88 -5.12
C ASP A 382 13.59 17.89 -3.71
N VAL A 383 12.50 17.14 -3.46
CA VAL A 383 11.84 17.07 -2.14
C VAL A 383 12.13 15.75 -1.38
N LEU A 384 12.84 14.79 -1.97
CA LEU A 384 13.06 13.47 -1.35
C LEU A 384 13.83 13.55 -0.03
N TYR A 385 14.76 14.51 0.10
CA TYR A 385 15.48 14.72 1.36
C TYR A 385 14.54 15.05 2.53
N ILE A 386 13.37 15.62 2.26
CA ILE A 386 12.36 15.96 3.29
C ILE A 386 11.82 14.68 3.91
N GLY A 387 11.48 13.67 3.08
CA GLY A 387 11.04 12.36 3.59
C GLY A 387 12.11 11.69 4.45
N SER A 388 13.37 11.71 4.00
CA SER A 388 14.50 11.18 4.77
C SER A 388 14.68 11.90 6.11
N ALA A 389 14.58 13.23 6.12
CA ALA A 389 14.68 14.03 7.33
C ALA A 389 13.51 13.77 8.31
N CYS A 390 12.27 13.60 7.79
CA CYS A 390 11.10 13.29 8.58
C CYS A 390 11.20 11.90 9.24
N TYR A 391 11.62 10.87 8.50
CA TYR A 391 11.91 9.56 9.07
C TYR A 391 12.90 9.64 10.22
N ALA A 392 14.03 10.30 10.00
CA ALA A 392 15.07 10.43 11.03
C ALA A 392 14.60 11.27 12.24
N ALA A 393 13.96 12.42 12.01
CA ALA A 393 13.49 13.31 13.08
C ALA A 393 12.46 12.63 13.98
N VAL A 394 11.41 12.03 13.39
CA VAL A 394 10.34 11.37 14.15
C VAL A 394 10.91 10.20 14.96
N ALA A 395 11.79 9.39 14.36
CA ALA A 395 12.42 8.28 15.08
C ALA A 395 13.30 8.77 16.25
N MET A 396 14.15 9.76 16.02
CA MET A 396 15.02 10.33 17.08
C MET A 396 14.22 10.95 18.23
N ASP A 397 13.16 11.68 17.91
CA ASP A 397 12.30 12.31 18.91
C ASP A 397 11.50 11.27 19.69
N ARG A 398 10.98 10.23 19.01
CA ARG A 398 10.23 9.14 19.66
C ARG A 398 11.06 8.39 20.68
N LEU A 399 12.34 8.14 20.39
CA LEU A 399 13.24 7.47 21.31
C LEU A 399 13.57 8.32 22.55
N LYS A 400 13.45 9.67 22.47
CA LYS A 400 13.68 10.59 23.62
C LYS A 400 12.45 10.73 24.53
N GLU A 401 11.24 10.43 24.03
CA GLU A 401 10.02 10.57 24.86
C GLU A 401 10.10 9.67 26.10
N ASN A 402 9.98 10.24 27.28
CA ASN A 402 9.81 9.46 28.51
C ASN A 402 8.31 9.08 28.63
N HIS A 403 8.04 7.81 28.83
CA HIS A 403 6.70 7.28 29.11
C HIS A 403 6.21 7.74 30.50
#